data_f1c1a5f63af4ff47812530df36c1081a
#
_entry.id   f1c1a5f63af4ff47812530df36c1081a
#
_cell.length_a   1.000
_cell.length_b   1.000
_cell.length_c   1.000
_cell.angle_alpha   90.00
_cell.angle_beta   90.00
_cell.angle_gamma   90.00
#
_symmetry.space_group_name_H-M   'P 1'
#
loop_
_entity.id
_entity.type
_entity.pdbx_description
1 polymer ?
#
loop_
_entity_poly.entity_id
_entity_poly.type
_entity_poly.pdbx_seq_one_letter_code
_entity_poly.pdbx_strand_id
1 'polypeptide(L)'
;RCEACQGDGVIKVEMHFLPDVYVPCEVCHGKRYNRETLEIQYKGKNISQVLDMTVEEAREFFDAVPTVSRKLQTLMDVGLGYIRLGQSATTLSGGEAQRVKLALELSKRDTGRTLYILDEPTTGLHFADIALLLEVIGRLKGKGNSIVIIEHNLDVIKTADWIVDLGPEGGDGGGKVIAKGSPEEVAKVKGSYTGKYLKVVLK
;
A
#
# COMPACT_ATOMS: atom_id res chain seq x y z
N ARG A 1 2.51 9.27 26.66
CA ARG A 1 2.88 10.07 25.49
C ARG A 1 3.56 11.35 25.94
N CYS A 2 4.39 11.95 25.08
CA CYS A 2 4.91 13.29 25.30
C CYS A 2 3.76 14.30 25.23
N GLU A 3 3.61 15.14 26.25
CA GLU A 3 2.51 16.11 26.32
C GLU A 3 2.70 17.27 25.33
N ALA A 4 3.94 17.69 25.06
CA ALA A 4 4.24 18.80 24.18
C ALA A 4 3.88 18.51 22.70
N CYS A 5 4.14 17.28 22.22
CA CYS A 5 3.80 16.89 20.84
C CYS A 5 2.66 15.85 20.76
N GLN A 6 2.04 15.52 21.88
CA GLN A 6 0.95 14.55 22.01
C GLN A 6 1.24 13.16 21.41
N GLY A 7 2.51 12.84 21.23
CA GLY A 7 2.98 11.57 20.69
C GLY A 7 3.36 11.60 19.20
N ASP A 8 3.32 12.75 18.55
CA ASP A 8 3.70 12.87 17.13
C ASP A 8 5.21 12.87 16.92
N GLY A 9 5.98 13.22 17.97
CA GLY A 9 7.44 13.34 17.89
C GLY A 9 7.92 14.60 17.18
N VAL A 10 7.02 15.30 16.51
CA VAL A 10 7.26 16.57 15.80
C VAL A 10 6.22 17.61 16.21
N ILE A 11 6.55 18.87 16.03
CA ILE A 11 5.64 20.02 16.22
C ILE A 11 5.42 20.63 14.84
N LYS A 12 4.17 20.83 14.49
CA LYS A 12 3.76 21.52 13.28
C LYS A 12 3.92 23.02 13.49
N VAL A 13 4.69 23.68 12.64
CA VAL A 13 4.82 25.13 12.59
C VAL A 13 4.04 25.61 11.38
N GLU A 14 2.93 26.29 11.63
CA GLU A 14 2.08 26.86 10.56
C GLU A 14 2.71 28.12 10.00
N MET A 15 2.85 28.17 8.68
CA MET A 15 3.39 29.33 7.96
C MET A 15 2.30 29.88 7.04
N HIS A 16 1.85 31.12 7.28
CA HIS A 16 0.69 31.70 6.60
C HIS A 16 0.75 31.74 5.06
N PHE A 17 1.93 31.69 4.45
CA PHE A 17 2.12 31.77 2.99
C PHE A 17 3.03 30.66 2.41
N LEU A 18 3.52 29.76 3.25
CA LEU A 18 4.39 28.65 2.87
C LEU A 18 3.81 27.32 3.38
N PRO A 19 4.21 26.18 2.82
CA PRO A 19 3.83 24.90 3.36
C PRO A 19 4.24 24.76 4.83
N ASP A 20 3.40 24.12 5.62
CA ASP A 20 3.68 23.87 7.03
C ASP A 20 4.99 23.10 7.21
N VAL A 21 5.79 23.50 8.20
CA VAL A 21 7.07 22.86 8.53
C VAL A 21 6.90 22.02 9.79
N TYR A 22 7.42 20.79 9.76
CA TYR A 22 7.43 19.89 10.90
C TYR A 22 8.84 19.85 11.49
N VAL A 23 8.96 20.29 12.76
CA VAL A 23 10.24 20.28 13.49
C VAL A 23 10.22 19.22 14.59
N PRO A 24 11.35 18.54 14.88
CA PRO A 24 11.42 17.61 15.99
C PRO A 24 10.99 18.26 17.31
N CYS A 25 10.20 17.56 18.12
CA CYS A 25 9.79 18.05 19.44
C CYS A 25 11.02 18.16 20.37
N GLU A 26 11.29 19.35 20.87
CA GLU A 26 12.43 19.64 21.76
C GLU A 26 12.33 18.92 23.10
N VAL A 27 11.11 18.58 23.57
CA VAL A 27 10.89 17.90 24.86
C VAL A 27 11.22 16.42 24.79
N CYS A 28 10.74 15.71 23.75
CA CYS A 28 10.97 14.27 23.62
C CYS A 28 12.03 13.91 22.57
N HIS A 29 12.59 14.89 21.86
CA HIS A 29 13.60 14.69 20.81
C HIS A 29 13.20 13.61 19.78
N GLY A 30 11.93 13.67 19.33
CA GLY A 30 11.38 12.70 18.37
C GLY A 30 10.92 11.37 18.98
N LYS A 31 11.18 11.08 20.26
CA LYS A 31 10.87 9.78 20.89
C LYS A 31 9.38 9.55 21.18
N ARG A 32 8.51 10.56 21.02
CA ARG A 32 7.04 10.49 21.13
C ARG A 32 6.47 10.22 22.51
N TYR A 33 7.27 9.76 23.47
CA TYR A 33 6.83 9.35 24.79
C TYR A 33 7.63 10.08 25.90
N ASN A 34 7.03 10.15 27.08
CA ASN A 34 7.68 10.67 28.28
C ASN A 34 8.71 9.65 28.81
N ARG A 35 9.58 10.13 29.72
CA ARG A 35 10.69 9.34 30.26
C ARG A 35 10.21 8.06 30.95
N GLU A 36 9.16 8.14 31.76
CA GLU A 36 8.60 7.00 32.52
C GLU A 36 8.12 5.88 31.57
N THR A 37 7.45 6.24 30.46
CA THR A 37 7.03 5.25 29.47
C THR A 37 8.23 4.61 28.76
N LEU A 38 9.31 5.37 28.53
CA LEU A 38 10.51 4.86 27.87
C LEU A 38 11.37 3.95 28.75
N GLU A 39 11.14 3.92 30.07
CA GLU A 39 11.79 2.97 31.00
C GLU A 39 11.22 1.56 30.85
N ILE A 40 9.98 1.41 30.35
CA ILE A 40 9.33 0.11 30.11
C ILE A 40 9.92 -0.54 28.87
N GLN A 41 10.37 -1.78 29.00
CA GLN A 41 11.01 -2.53 27.92
C GLN A 41 10.34 -3.89 27.70
N TYR A 42 10.30 -4.31 26.44
CA TYR A 42 9.96 -5.66 26.01
C TYR A 42 11.10 -6.21 25.15
N LYS A 43 11.64 -7.37 25.47
CA LYS A 43 12.84 -7.95 24.84
C LYS A 43 14.00 -6.93 24.70
N GLY A 44 14.22 -6.09 25.73
CA GLY A 44 15.31 -5.10 25.76
C GLY A 44 15.08 -3.83 24.94
N LYS A 45 13.91 -3.62 24.38
CA LYS A 45 13.57 -2.41 23.60
C LYS A 45 12.35 -1.70 24.18
N ASN A 46 12.44 -0.37 24.25
CA ASN A 46 11.31 0.47 24.61
C ASN A 46 10.44 0.80 23.39
N ILE A 47 9.28 1.41 23.63
CA ILE A 47 8.30 1.71 22.55
C ILE A 47 8.87 2.62 21.45
N SER A 48 9.75 3.58 21.77
CA SER A 48 10.38 4.43 20.75
C SER A 48 11.27 3.60 19.82
N GLN A 49 12.10 2.72 20.40
CA GLN A 49 12.96 1.82 19.63
C GLN A 49 12.16 0.81 18.79
N VAL A 50 11.00 0.37 19.30
CA VAL A 50 10.09 -0.49 18.52
C VAL A 50 9.48 0.27 17.34
N LEU A 51 9.10 1.53 17.53
CA LEU A 51 8.56 2.36 16.44
C LEU A 51 9.61 2.70 15.37
N ASP A 52 10.89 2.67 15.71
CA ASP A 52 12.01 2.88 14.77
C ASP A 52 12.32 1.63 13.92
N MET A 53 11.81 0.46 14.31
CA MET A 53 11.97 -0.76 13.52
C MET A 53 11.24 -0.67 12.19
N THR A 54 11.78 -1.31 11.18
CA THR A 54 11.04 -1.65 9.97
C THR A 54 9.96 -2.70 10.28
N VAL A 55 8.99 -2.84 9.38
CA VAL A 55 7.95 -3.88 9.50
C VAL A 55 8.59 -5.28 9.55
N GLU A 56 9.63 -5.51 8.75
CA GLU A 56 10.39 -6.77 8.70
C GLU A 56 11.05 -7.08 10.05
N GLU A 57 11.85 -6.15 10.58
CA GLU A 57 12.47 -6.28 11.90
C GLU A 57 11.45 -6.49 13.02
N ALA A 58 10.35 -5.74 12.97
CA ALA A 58 9.29 -5.86 13.96
C ALA A 58 8.55 -7.20 13.88
N ARG A 59 8.38 -7.74 12.68
CA ARG A 59 7.76 -9.06 12.48
C ARG A 59 8.58 -10.15 13.15
N GLU A 60 9.91 -10.12 13.05
CA GLU A 60 10.81 -11.04 13.75
C GLU A 60 10.80 -10.80 15.26
N PHE A 61 10.86 -9.53 15.67
CA PHE A 61 10.84 -9.15 17.08
C PHE A 61 9.58 -9.63 17.83
N PHE A 62 8.41 -9.57 17.14
CA PHE A 62 7.11 -9.99 17.69
C PHE A 62 6.70 -11.40 17.27
N ASP A 63 7.60 -12.28 16.89
CA ASP A 63 7.32 -13.67 16.48
C ASP A 63 6.46 -14.44 17.51
N ALA A 64 6.77 -14.27 18.80
CA ALA A 64 6.05 -14.88 19.91
C ALA A 64 4.69 -14.22 20.23
N VAL A 65 4.28 -13.17 19.51
CA VAL A 65 3.01 -12.45 19.71
C VAL A 65 2.14 -12.56 18.46
N PRO A 66 1.36 -13.66 18.30
CA PRO A 66 0.68 -13.99 17.04
C PRO A 66 -0.26 -12.91 16.51
N THR A 67 -0.89 -12.14 17.40
CA THR A 67 -1.81 -11.06 17.03
C THR A 67 -1.10 -9.88 16.36
N VAL A 68 0.13 -9.57 16.76
CA VAL A 68 0.97 -8.52 16.19
C VAL A 68 1.67 -9.06 14.94
N SER A 69 2.33 -10.21 15.07
CA SER A 69 3.09 -10.85 13.99
C SER A 69 2.24 -11.07 12.74
N ARG A 70 0.97 -11.48 12.88
CA ARG A 70 0.04 -11.66 11.75
C ARG A 70 -0.25 -10.35 11.01
N LYS A 71 -0.43 -9.24 11.73
CA LYS A 71 -0.66 -7.92 11.12
C LYS A 71 0.59 -7.40 10.40
N LEU A 72 1.76 -7.62 10.98
CA LEU A 72 3.03 -7.28 10.35
C LEU A 72 3.27 -8.13 9.10
N GLN A 73 2.91 -9.42 9.14
CA GLN A 73 2.98 -10.28 7.97
C GLN A 73 2.10 -9.78 6.83
N THR A 74 0.89 -9.26 7.10
CA THR A 74 0.05 -8.65 6.06
C THR A 74 0.69 -7.41 5.42
N LEU A 75 1.45 -6.63 6.18
CA LEU A 75 2.23 -5.51 5.63
C LEU A 75 3.40 -6.00 4.77
N MET A 76 4.08 -7.07 5.19
CA MET A 76 5.11 -7.74 4.38
C MET A 76 4.54 -8.25 3.05
N ASP A 77 3.40 -8.90 3.11
CA ASP A 77 2.71 -9.49 1.95
C ASP A 77 2.35 -8.45 0.87
N VAL A 78 2.17 -7.19 1.24
CA VAL A 78 1.92 -6.09 0.29
C VAL A 78 3.19 -5.30 -0.09
N GLY A 79 4.37 -5.83 0.21
CA GLY A 79 5.66 -5.21 -0.13
C GLY A 79 6.03 -4.00 0.72
N LEU A 80 5.54 -3.90 1.96
CA LEU A 80 5.84 -2.79 2.88
C LEU A 80 6.79 -3.19 4.02
N GLY A 81 7.66 -4.17 3.80
CA GLY A 81 8.63 -4.64 4.81
C GLY A 81 9.60 -3.56 5.26
N TYR A 82 9.94 -2.66 4.38
CA TYR A 82 10.96 -1.61 4.60
C TYR A 82 10.45 -0.37 5.34
N ILE A 83 9.14 -0.13 5.42
CA ILE A 83 8.62 1.04 6.14
C ILE A 83 8.78 0.87 7.64
N ARG A 84 8.97 1.98 8.37
CA ARG A 84 9.08 1.95 9.82
C ARG A 84 7.70 1.97 10.48
N LEU A 85 7.54 1.27 11.60
CA LEU A 85 6.27 1.24 12.37
C LEU A 85 5.83 2.64 12.80
N GLY A 86 6.78 3.49 13.14
CA GLY A 86 6.54 4.86 13.54
C GLY A 86 6.54 5.87 12.40
N GLN A 87 6.57 5.46 11.14
CA GLN A 87 6.58 6.39 10.01
C GLN A 87 5.29 7.21 9.97
N SER A 88 5.42 8.53 9.78
CA SER A 88 4.26 9.41 9.64
C SER A 88 3.52 9.12 8.33
N ALA A 89 2.19 9.12 8.37
CA ALA A 89 1.37 8.95 7.17
C ALA A 89 1.64 10.00 6.09
N THR A 90 2.07 11.21 6.48
CA THR A 90 2.43 12.31 5.57
C THR A 90 3.71 12.06 4.79
N THR A 91 4.53 11.10 5.21
CA THR A 91 5.79 10.74 4.54
C THR A 91 5.65 9.52 3.62
N LEU A 92 4.47 8.90 3.61
CA LEU A 92 4.17 7.80 2.71
C LEU A 92 3.83 8.33 1.32
N SER A 93 4.33 7.66 0.29
CA SER A 93 3.88 7.87 -1.08
C SER A 93 2.40 7.44 -1.23
N GLY A 94 1.73 7.91 -2.28
CA GLY A 94 0.34 7.51 -2.57
C GLY A 94 0.17 5.99 -2.66
N GLY A 95 1.10 5.31 -3.35
CA GLY A 95 1.09 3.85 -3.46
C GLY A 95 1.33 3.13 -2.13
N GLU A 96 2.25 3.62 -1.27
CA GLU A 96 2.46 3.06 0.07
C GLU A 96 1.21 3.21 0.95
N ALA A 97 0.60 4.40 0.96
CA ALA A 97 -0.62 4.65 1.71
C ALA A 97 -1.78 3.73 1.27
N GLN A 98 -1.89 3.49 -0.04
CA GLN A 98 -2.88 2.57 -0.60
C GLN A 98 -2.62 1.12 -0.19
N ARG A 99 -1.36 0.67 -0.20
CA ARG A 99 -0.98 -0.68 0.25
C ARG A 99 -1.17 -0.87 1.76
N VAL A 100 -0.96 0.16 2.59
CA VAL A 100 -1.31 0.11 4.02
C VAL A 100 -2.81 -0.13 4.21
N LYS A 101 -3.67 0.56 3.43
CA LYS A 101 -5.11 0.32 3.44
C LYS A 101 -5.45 -1.11 2.98
N LEU A 102 -4.79 -1.59 1.94
CA LEU A 102 -4.98 -2.96 1.44
C LEU A 102 -4.58 -4.00 2.50
N ALA A 103 -3.45 -3.82 3.19
CA ALA A 103 -3.04 -4.69 4.30
C ALA A 103 -4.06 -4.69 5.44
N LEU A 104 -4.66 -3.53 5.75
CA LEU A 104 -5.71 -3.43 6.74
C LEU A 104 -6.94 -4.26 6.33
N GLU A 105 -7.37 -4.17 5.08
CA GLU A 105 -8.51 -4.95 4.57
C GLU A 105 -8.20 -6.46 4.60
N LEU A 106 -6.99 -6.87 4.21
CA LEU A 106 -6.53 -8.26 4.28
C LEU A 106 -6.52 -8.83 5.70
N SER A 107 -6.28 -7.96 6.70
CA SER A 107 -6.25 -8.37 8.12
C SER A 107 -7.64 -8.59 8.70
N LYS A 108 -8.70 -8.11 8.04
CA LYS A 108 -10.09 -8.26 8.47
C LYS A 108 -10.59 -9.68 8.15
N ARG A 109 -11.65 -10.09 8.87
CA ARG A 109 -12.38 -11.31 8.53
C ARG A 109 -13.15 -11.10 7.23
N ASP A 110 -12.79 -11.85 6.24
CA ASP A 110 -13.37 -11.76 4.90
C ASP A 110 -14.76 -12.43 4.85
N THR A 111 -15.70 -11.79 4.16
CA THR A 111 -17.07 -12.30 3.95
C THR A 111 -17.24 -12.92 2.56
N GLY A 112 -16.27 -12.81 1.66
CA GLY A 112 -16.35 -13.25 0.27
C GLY A 112 -17.36 -12.46 -0.59
N ARG A 113 -17.80 -11.30 -0.15
CA ARG A 113 -18.80 -10.45 -0.84
C ARG A 113 -18.39 -8.99 -0.90
N THR A 114 -17.10 -8.71 -0.92
CA THR A 114 -16.56 -7.35 -0.96
C THR A 114 -16.15 -6.98 -2.38
N LEU A 115 -16.49 -5.76 -2.80
CA LEU A 115 -15.94 -5.14 -3.99
C LEU A 115 -14.77 -4.24 -3.58
N TYR A 116 -13.58 -4.56 -4.09
CA TYR A 116 -12.38 -3.74 -3.95
C TYR A 116 -12.18 -2.92 -5.24
N ILE A 117 -11.96 -1.63 -5.08
CA ILE A 117 -11.60 -0.73 -6.19
C ILE A 117 -10.20 -0.20 -5.88
N LEU A 118 -9.24 -0.53 -6.73
CA LEU A 118 -7.83 -0.15 -6.61
C LEU A 118 -7.48 0.77 -7.76
N ASP A 119 -6.95 1.94 -7.43
CA ASP A 119 -6.54 2.95 -8.40
C ASP A 119 -5.01 3.01 -8.45
N GLU A 120 -4.42 2.62 -9.58
CA GLU A 120 -2.98 2.54 -9.84
C GLU A 120 -2.17 1.93 -8.68
N PRO A 121 -2.52 0.73 -8.16
CA PRO A 121 -1.87 0.16 -6.97
C PRO A 121 -0.40 -0.20 -7.19
N THR A 122 0.10 -0.20 -8.44
CA THR A 122 1.51 -0.47 -8.74
C THR A 122 2.39 0.78 -8.79
N THR A 123 1.82 1.98 -8.60
CA THR A 123 2.59 3.22 -8.65
C THR A 123 3.73 3.22 -7.64
N GLY A 124 4.96 3.43 -8.13
CA GLY A 124 6.18 3.45 -7.32
C GLY A 124 6.67 2.08 -6.85
N LEU A 125 6.13 0.97 -7.40
CA LEU A 125 6.57 -0.39 -7.08
C LEU A 125 7.71 -0.86 -7.99
N HIS A 126 8.64 -1.61 -7.41
CA HIS A 126 9.57 -2.44 -8.17
C HIS A 126 8.87 -3.71 -8.66
N PHE A 127 9.39 -4.35 -9.72
CA PHE A 127 8.79 -5.56 -10.30
C PHE A 127 8.56 -6.70 -9.30
N ALA A 128 9.47 -6.88 -8.34
CA ALA A 128 9.31 -7.88 -7.29
C ALA A 128 8.09 -7.60 -6.39
N ASP A 129 7.84 -6.32 -6.07
CA ASP A 129 6.72 -5.90 -5.23
C ASP A 129 5.39 -6.03 -5.98
N ILE A 130 5.40 -5.85 -7.31
CA ILE A 130 4.20 -6.08 -8.15
C ILE A 130 3.80 -7.55 -8.09
N ALA A 131 4.74 -8.47 -8.13
CA ALA A 131 4.46 -9.90 -8.00
C ALA A 131 3.79 -10.24 -6.67
N LEU A 132 4.31 -9.69 -5.56
CA LEU A 132 3.71 -9.84 -4.23
C LEU A 132 2.29 -9.25 -4.17
N LEU A 133 2.09 -8.06 -4.75
CA LEU A 133 0.78 -7.43 -4.82
C LEU A 133 -0.22 -8.29 -5.59
N LEU A 134 0.18 -8.86 -6.74
CA LEU A 134 -0.67 -9.74 -7.54
C LEU A 134 -1.04 -11.02 -6.80
N GLU A 135 -0.12 -11.59 -6.02
CA GLU A 135 -0.39 -12.75 -5.17
C GLU A 135 -1.45 -12.42 -4.10
N VAL A 136 -1.34 -11.25 -3.49
CA VAL A 136 -2.32 -10.75 -2.51
C VAL A 136 -3.70 -10.54 -3.15
N ILE A 137 -3.75 -9.91 -4.32
CA ILE A 137 -4.98 -9.71 -5.09
C ILE A 137 -5.60 -11.07 -5.43
N GLY A 138 -4.79 -12.03 -5.86
CA GLY A 138 -5.22 -13.40 -6.12
C GLY A 138 -5.83 -14.09 -4.90
N ARG A 139 -5.25 -13.89 -3.71
CA ARG A 139 -5.80 -14.42 -2.45
C ARG A 139 -7.16 -13.78 -2.10
N LEU A 140 -7.33 -12.46 -2.32
CA LEU A 140 -8.61 -11.79 -2.11
C LEU A 140 -9.68 -12.29 -3.06
N LYS A 141 -9.34 -12.44 -4.35
CA LYS A 141 -10.21 -13.01 -5.38
C LYS A 141 -10.61 -14.45 -5.02
N GLY A 142 -9.65 -15.29 -4.63
CA GLY A 142 -9.88 -16.69 -4.26
C GLY A 142 -10.82 -16.88 -3.07
N LYS A 143 -11.05 -15.85 -2.27
CA LYS A 143 -12.05 -15.81 -1.19
C LYS A 143 -13.46 -15.43 -1.66
N GLY A 144 -13.68 -15.21 -2.95
CA GLY A 144 -14.99 -14.89 -3.54
C GLY A 144 -15.27 -13.42 -3.71
N ASN A 145 -14.28 -12.52 -3.46
CA ASN A 145 -14.45 -11.10 -3.65
C ASN A 145 -14.33 -10.68 -5.12
N SER A 146 -14.90 -9.52 -5.44
CA SER A 146 -14.75 -8.85 -6.73
C SER A 146 -13.70 -7.74 -6.62
N ILE A 147 -12.82 -7.64 -7.63
CA ILE A 147 -11.75 -6.65 -7.62
C ILE A 147 -11.76 -5.90 -8.95
N VAL A 148 -11.86 -4.59 -8.89
CA VAL A 148 -11.72 -3.68 -10.03
C VAL A 148 -10.41 -2.92 -9.85
N ILE A 149 -9.55 -2.97 -10.86
CA ILE A 149 -8.24 -2.32 -10.83
C ILE A 149 -8.15 -1.36 -12.01
N ILE A 150 -7.84 -0.10 -11.73
CA ILE A 150 -7.47 0.88 -12.73
C ILE A 150 -5.95 0.82 -12.86
N GLU A 151 -5.43 0.44 -14.02
CA GLU A 151 -4.00 0.19 -14.18
C GLU A 151 -3.49 0.40 -15.60
N HIS A 152 -2.21 0.72 -15.70
CA HIS A 152 -1.47 0.84 -16.96
C HIS A 152 -0.34 -0.21 -17.04
N ASN A 153 -0.03 -0.90 -15.96
CA ASN A 153 1.00 -1.89 -15.90
C ASN A 153 0.56 -3.20 -16.59
N LEU A 154 1.29 -3.59 -17.63
CA LEU A 154 0.95 -4.78 -18.43
C LEU A 154 1.06 -6.09 -17.64
N ASP A 155 1.94 -6.15 -16.64
CA ASP A 155 2.05 -7.35 -15.79
C ASP A 155 0.81 -7.57 -14.93
N VAL A 156 0.12 -6.49 -14.55
CA VAL A 156 -1.18 -6.56 -13.89
C VAL A 156 -2.29 -6.85 -14.90
N ILE A 157 -2.34 -6.10 -16.01
CA ILE A 157 -3.40 -6.19 -17.00
C ILE A 157 -3.49 -7.60 -17.61
N LYS A 158 -2.34 -8.25 -17.88
CA LYS A 158 -2.31 -9.63 -18.43
C LYS A 158 -2.86 -10.69 -17.48
N THR A 159 -2.95 -10.40 -16.16
CA THR A 159 -3.47 -11.34 -15.13
C THR A 159 -4.96 -11.16 -14.84
N ALA A 160 -5.60 -10.16 -15.46
CA ALA A 160 -7.02 -9.89 -15.27
C ALA A 160 -7.89 -11.01 -15.88
N ASP A 161 -9.03 -11.29 -15.25
CA ASP A 161 -10.04 -12.18 -15.84
C ASP A 161 -10.81 -11.47 -16.95
N TRP A 162 -10.98 -10.15 -16.79
CA TRP A 162 -11.73 -9.31 -17.71
C TRP A 162 -11.15 -7.90 -17.78
N ILE A 163 -11.02 -7.37 -18.98
CA ILE A 163 -10.52 -6.03 -19.24
C ILE A 163 -11.65 -5.19 -19.84
N VAL A 164 -11.73 -3.93 -19.44
CA VAL A 164 -12.50 -2.88 -20.11
C VAL A 164 -11.50 -1.80 -20.51
N ASP A 165 -11.20 -1.72 -21.81
CA ASP A 165 -10.24 -0.77 -22.37
C ASP A 165 -10.97 0.51 -22.82
N LEU A 166 -10.57 1.63 -22.24
CA LEU A 166 -11.14 2.95 -22.48
C LEU A 166 -10.19 3.80 -23.33
N GLY A 167 -10.74 4.50 -24.33
CA GLY A 167 -9.95 5.36 -25.19
C GLY A 167 -10.77 5.98 -26.30
N PRO A 168 -10.18 6.25 -27.51
CA PRO A 168 -8.75 6.07 -27.88
C PRO A 168 -7.82 7.08 -27.22
N GLU A 169 -8.33 8.28 -26.85
CA GLU A 169 -7.59 9.41 -26.30
C GLU A 169 -8.11 9.77 -24.91
N GLY A 170 -7.58 10.84 -24.30
CA GLY A 170 -8.08 11.43 -23.06
C GLY A 170 -9.05 12.59 -23.35
N GLY A 171 -9.70 13.13 -22.29
CA GLY A 171 -10.61 14.27 -22.38
C GLY A 171 -11.83 14.01 -23.27
N ASP A 172 -12.26 15.01 -24.03
CA ASP A 172 -13.47 14.96 -24.88
C ASP A 172 -13.39 13.92 -25.99
N GLY A 173 -12.19 13.56 -26.45
CA GLY A 173 -11.94 12.52 -27.46
C GLY A 173 -11.89 11.09 -26.92
N GLY A 174 -11.92 10.93 -25.58
CA GLY A 174 -11.73 9.65 -24.87
C GLY A 174 -12.98 9.11 -24.21
N GLY A 175 -12.76 8.24 -23.22
CA GLY A 175 -13.82 7.71 -22.34
C GLY A 175 -14.77 6.72 -23.01
N LYS A 176 -14.50 6.27 -24.24
CA LYS A 176 -15.31 5.25 -24.93
C LYS A 176 -14.72 3.87 -24.68
N VAL A 177 -15.58 2.87 -24.51
CA VAL A 177 -15.14 1.47 -24.46
C VAL A 177 -14.69 1.04 -25.87
N ILE A 178 -13.38 0.82 -26.03
CA ILE A 178 -12.78 0.38 -27.31
C ILE A 178 -12.79 -1.13 -27.41
N ALA A 179 -12.46 -1.80 -26.31
CA ALA A 179 -12.41 -3.26 -26.20
C ALA A 179 -12.87 -3.72 -24.83
N LYS A 180 -13.43 -4.92 -24.77
CA LYS A 180 -13.75 -5.62 -23.53
C LYS A 180 -13.61 -7.12 -23.74
N GLY A 181 -13.19 -7.85 -22.74
CA GLY A 181 -12.99 -9.30 -22.81
C GLY A 181 -11.80 -9.76 -21.98
N SER A 182 -11.42 -11.03 -22.16
CA SER A 182 -10.18 -11.56 -21.61
C SER A 182 -8.95 -10.83 -22.20
N PRO A 183 -7.78 -10.90 -21.56
CA PRO A 183 -6.55 -10.33 -22.13
C PRO A 183 -6.28 -10.81 -23.57
N GLU A 184 -6.53 -12.07 -23.87
CA GLU A 184 -6.34 -12.68 -25.20
C GLU A 184 -7.35 -12.16 -26.23
N GLU A 185 -8.57 -11.86 -25.82
CA GLU A 185 -9.61 -11.27 -26.66
C GLU A 185 -9.28 -9.82 -26.98
N VAL A 186 -8.93 -9.02 -25.95
CA VAL A 186 -8.55 -7.62 -26.13
C VAL A 186 -7.30 -7.50 -27.01
N ALA A 187 -6.33 -8.42 -26.87
CA ALA A 187 -5.12 -8.45 -27.70
C ALA A 187 -5.42 -8.61 -29.21
N LYS A 188 -6.61 -9.08 -29.61
CA LYS A 188 -7.01 -9.25 -31.02
C LYS A 188 -7.72 -8.02 -31.59
N VAL A 189 -8.14 -7.07 -30.76
CA VAL A 189 -8.89 -5.89 -31.19
C VAL A 189 -7.99 -4.88 -31.89
N LYS A 190 -8.28 -4.60 -33.17
CA LYS A 190 -7.49 -3.70 -34.02
C LYS A 190 -7.70 -2.27 -33.61
N GLY A 191 -7.71 -1.66 -32.76
CA GLY A 191 -7.91 -0.25 -32.35
C GLY A 191 -7.58 -0.04 -30.88
N SER A 192 -7.34 -1.15 -30.17
CA SER A 192 -6.92 -1.13 -28.78
C SER A 192 -5.40 -0.95 -28.70
N TYR A 193 -4.95 0.15 -28.11
CA TYR A 193 -3.54 0.33 -27.75
C TYR A 193 -3.11 -0.69 -26.71
N THR A 194 -3.91 -0.91 -25.68
CA THR A 194 -3.69 -1.95 -24.67
C THR A 194 -3.54 -3.31 -25.33
N GLY A 195 -4.44 -3.67 -26.25
CA GLY A 195 -4.37 -4.93 -27.00
C GLY A 195 -3.11 -5.09 -27.84
N LYS A 196 -2.60 -3.99 -28.44
CA LYS A 196 -1.33 -4.00 -29.18
C LYS A 196 -0.15 -4.43 -28.28
N TYR A 197 -0.06 -3.90 -27.07
CA TYR A 197 1.02 -4.22 -26.14
C TYR A 197 0.83 -5.58 -25.46
N LEU A 198 -0.42 -5.97 -25.16
CA LEU A 198 -0.72 -7.29 -24.61
C LEU A 198 -0.24 -8.43 -25.51
N LYS A 199 -0.29 -8.29 -26.84
CA LYS A 199 0.24 -9.28 -27.78
C LYS A 199 1.71 -9.64 -27.56
N VAL A 200 2.50 -8.73 -26.98
CA VAL A 200 3.92 -8.94 -26.75
C VAL A 200 4.16 -9.73 -25.48
N VAL A 201 3.32 -9.49 -24.46
CA VAL A 201 3.50 -10.06 -23.10
C VAL A 201 2.69 -11.33 -22.81
N LEU A 202 1.74 -11.67 -23.71
CA LEU A 202 0.93 -12.90 -23.63
C LEU A 202 1.53 -14.08 -24.41
N LYS A 203 2.76 -13.94 -24.89
CA LYS A 203 3.48 -15.00 -25.62
C LYS A 203 4.06 -16.04 -24.72
#